data_212ee69fbb3fce890766eb42e99638ca
#
_entry.id   212ee69fbb3fce890766eb42e99638ca
#
_cell.length_a   1.000
_cell.length_b   1.000
_cell.length_c   1.000
_cell.angle_alpha   90.00
_cell.angle_beta   90.00
_cell.angle_gamma   90.00
#
_symmetry.space_group_name_H-M   'P 1'
#
loop_
_entity.id
_entity.type
_entity.pdbx_description
1 polymer ?
#
loop_
_entity_poly.entity_id
_entity_poly.type
_entity_poly.pdbx_seq_one_letter_code
_entity_poly.pdbx_strand_id
1 'polypeptide(L)'
;EPDTFYGVERNDVEKNIIPTTWWAGGVMARTELADGLTLRVAAHEPLMADSTFKIREGRQKTANAEAKDYAYTANLKYTAIPGVTLGGTINYQSDMAQNSGLAVEEGTLIEGHADIRKGAFGLRMLYADFDLTGAGPEANGRDSQVGGYFEPSYRFSDNFGVFARYATWDNEDGNSDDTRYKQTNVGFNYWIDPRVVFKFDYQDQNNGSAITKELDGVNVGFGYSF
;
A
#
# COMPACT_ATOMS: atom_id res chain seq x y z
N GLU A 1 -11.40 -9.06 2.23
CA GLU A 1 -10.97 -7.77 1.67
C GLU A 1 -12.03 -7.05 0.81
N PRO A 2 -12.97 -7.71 0.11
CA PRO A 2 -13.87 -7.03 -0.83
C PRO A 2 -14.69 -5.89 -0.26
N ASP A 3 -14.98 -5.91 1.03
CA ASP A 3 -15.77 -4.90 1.75
C ASP A 3 -14.92 -3.81 2.40
N THR A 4 -13.61 -3.92 2.36
CA THR A 4 -12.71 -2.96 3.04
C THR A 4 -12.40 -1.72 2.20
N PHE A 5 -12.64 -1.75 0.88
CA PHE A 5 -12.41 -0.64 -0.05
C PHE A 5 -13.49 -0.60 -1.15
N TYR A 6 -13.68 0.57 -1.75
CA TYR A 6 -14.71 0.77 -2.77
C TYR A 6 -14.35 0.16 -4.13
N GLY A 7 -13.13 0.32 -4.61
CA GLY A 7 -12.70 -0.21 -5.91
C GLY A 7 -12.88 -1.72 -6.05
N VAL A 8 -12.98 -2.21 -7.28
CA VAL A 8 -12.98 -3.64 -7.58
C VAL A 8 -11.63 -4.23 -7.20
N GLU A 9 -10.56 -3.54 -7.61
CA GLU A 9 -9.19 -3.92 -7.30
C GLU A 9 -8.61 -3.12 -6.13
N ARG A 10 -7.67 -3.75 -5.41
CA ARG A 10 -6.84 -3.05 -4.43
C ARG A 10 -6.07 -1.94 -5.13
N ASN A 11 -5.87 -0.82 -4.44
CA ASN A 11 -5.10 0.31 -4.94
C ASN A 11 -3.67 -0.11 -5.35
N ASP A 12 -3.20 0.39 -6.49
CA ASP A 12 -1.89 0.03 -7.02
C ASP A 12 -0.71 0.59 -6.22
N VAL A 13 -0.89 1.69 -5.46
CA VAL A 13 0.11 2.15 -4.49
C VAL A 13 0.33 1.09 -3.40
N GLU A 14 -0.74 0.53 -2.85
CA GLU A 14 -0.68 -0.53 -1.86
C GLU A 14 -0.11 -1.85 -2.44
N LYS A 15 -0.26 -2.07 -3.74
CA LYS A 15 0.32 -3.24 -4.41
C LYS A 15 1.82 -3.06 -4.71
N ASN A 16 2.25 -1.87 -5.13
CA ASN A 16 3.58 -1.66 -5.71
C ASN A 16 4.57 -1.05 -4.73
N ILE A 17 4.15 -0.14 -3.85
CA ILE A 17 5.02 0.57 -2.91
C ILE A 17 4.96 -0.08 -1.52
N ILE A 18 3.76 -0.45 -1.06
CA ILE A 18 3.62 -1.22 0.19
C ILE A 18 3.59 -2.70 -0.18
N PRO A 19 4.42 -3.55 0.44
CA PRO A 19 4.41 -4.98 0.15
C PRO A 19 3.18 -5.68 0.77
N THR A 20 1.98 -5.29 0.34
CA THR A 20 0.74 -5.89 0.83
C THR A 20 0.69 -7.39 0.59
N THR A 21 0.00 -8.12 1.48
CA THR A 21 -0.03 -9.60 1.51
C THR A 21 1.33 -10.23 1.81
N TRP A 22 2.20 -9.51 2.52
CA TRP A 22 3.42 -10.06 3.06
C TRP A 22 3.14 -10.73 4.42
N TRP A 23 3.56 -11.96 4.59
CA TRP A 23 3.50 -12.72 5.82
C TRP A 23 4.92 -12.96 6.34
N ALA A 24 5.19 -12.50 7.54
CA ALA A 24 6.48 -12.63 8.19
C ALA A 24 6.30 -13.22 9.58
N GLY A 25 7.15 -14.17 9.92
CA GLY A 25 7.30 -14.64 11.31
C GLY A 25 8.02 -13.59 12.14
N GLY A 26 7.64 -13.43 13.40
CA GLY A 26 8.28 -12.45 14.26
C GLY A 26 7.61 -12.28 15.60
N VAL A 27 8.02 -11.23 16.32
CA VAL A 27 7.44 -10.83 17.59
C VAL A 27 6.94 -9.41 17.52
N MET A 28 5.78 -9.14 18.13
CA MET A 28 5.17 -7.82 18.16
C MET A 28 4.74 -7.48 19.59
N ALA A 29 5.00 -6.24 19.98
CA ALA A 29 4.41 -5.63 21.15
C ALA A 29 3.41 -4.55 20.75
N ARG A 30 2.31 -4.44 21.50
CA ARG A 30 1.29 -3.41 21.35
C ARG A 30 1.04 -2.75 22.68
N THR A 31 0.96 -1.41 22.67
CA THR A 31 0.57 -0.64 23.86
C THR A 31 -0.35 0.51 23.46
N GLU A 32 -1.22 0.90 24.34
CA GLU A 32 -2.01 2.12 24.24
C GLU A 32 -1.29 3.23 25.02
N LEU A 33 -0.85 4.27 24.29
CA LEU A 33 -0.10 5.39 24.88
C LEU A 33 -1.03 6.43 25.51
N ALA A 34 -2.23 6.58 24.96
CA ALA A 34 -3.30 7.45 25.41
C ALA A 34 -4.62 6.95 24.77
N ASP A 35 -5.76 7.50 25.21
CA ASP A 35 -7.08 7.15 24.66
C ASP A 35 -7.07 7.25 23.12
N GLY A 36 -7.29 6.13 22.47
CA GLY A 36 -7.28 6.01 21.01
C GLY A 36 -5.92 6.17 20.33
N LEU A 37 -4.81 6.24 21.08
CA LEU A 37 -3.45 6.29 20.54
C LEU A 37 -2.72 4.99 20.82
N THR A 38 -2.58 4.15 19.80
CA THR A 38 -1.94 2.83 19.92
C THR A 38 -0.59 2.82 19.22
N LEU A 39 0.44 2.36 19.91
CA LEU A 39 1.75 2.03 19.33
C LEU A 39 1.88 0.51 19.17
N ARG A 40 2.41 0.09 18.02
CA ARG A 40 2.85 -1.28 17.76
C ARG A 40 4.31 -1.24 17.33
N VAL A 41 5.11 -2.13 17.87
CA VAL A 41 6.50 -2.34 17.46
C VAL A 41 6.73 -3.81 17.21
N ALA A 42 7.44 -4.14 16.15
CA ALA A 42 7.71 -5.53 15.77
C ALA A 42 9.16 -5.71 15.32
N ALA A 43 9.70 -6.89 15.57
CA ALA A 43 10.89 -7.43 14.93
C ALA A 43 10.45 -8.71 14.20
N HIS A 44 10.72 -8.80 12.91
CA HIS A 44 10.19 -9.87 12.08
C HIS A 44 11.12 -10.22 10.92
N GLU A 45 10.82 -11.31 10.21
CA GLU A 45 11.51 -11.70 9.00
C GLU A 45 11.49 -10.57 7.96
N PRO A 46 12.61 -10.34 7.26
CA PRO A 46 12.79 -9.22 6.34
C PRO A 46 12.16 -9.49 4.98
N LEU A 47 12.12 -8.46 4.15
CA LEU A 47 12.10 -8.60 2.70
C LEU A 47 13.49 -9.07 2.24
N MET A 48 13.56 -9.76 1.11
CA MET A 48 14.80 -10.05 0.40
C MET A 48 14.67 -9.51 -1.02
N ALA A 49 15.47 -8.53 -1.37
CA ALA A 49 15.43 -7.93 -2.70
C ALA A 49 15.75 -8.96 -3.78
N ASP A 50 15.04 -8.89 -4.89
CA ASP A 50 15.38 -9.62 -6.11
C ASP A 50 16.16 -8.72 -7.08
N SER A 51 16.53 -9.25 -8.24
CA SER A 51 17.28 -8.50 -9.26
C SER A 51 16.51 -7.33 -9.88
N THR A 52 15.23 -7.23 -9.62
CA THR A 52 14.41 -6.10 -10.09
C THR A 52 14.40 -4.93 -9.11
N PHE A 53 14.82 -5.13 -7.87
CA PHE A 53 14.75 -4.17 -6.76
C PHE A 53 13.36 -3.58 -6.50
N LYS A 54 12.29 -4.22 -6.99
CA LYS A 54 10.92 -3.84 -6.67
C LYS A 54 10.54 -4.40 -5.30
N ILE A 55 10.05 -3.53 -4.42
CA ILE A 55 9.73 -3.90 -3.04
C ILE A 55 8.76 -5.07 -2.97
N ARG A 56 7.73 -5.08 -3.81
CA ARG A 56 6.73 -6.14 -3.82
C ARG A 56 7.33 -7.53 -4.06
N GLU A 57 8.33 -7.62 -4.92
CA GLU A 57 8.94 -8.90 -5.31
C GLU A 57 9.85 -9.46 -4.20
N GLY A 58 10.31 -8.59 -3.29
CA GLY A 58 11.12 -8.98 -2.13
C GLY A 58 10.35 -9.71 -1.02
N ARG A 59 9.03 -9.92 -1.14
CA ARG A 59 8.23 -10.60 -0.12
C ARG A 59 8.61 -12.07 -0.02
N GLN A 60 8.99 -12.47 1.16
CA GLN A 60 9.24 -13.86 1.49
C GLN A 60 8.01 -14.51 2.13
N LYS A 61 8.01 -15.83 2.23
CA LYS A 61 7.03 -16.60 3.00
C LYS A 61 7.75 -17.23 4.18
N THR A 62 7.15 -17.12 5.36
CA THR A 62 7.72 -17.55 6.64
C THR A 62 8.43 -18.91 6.62
N ALA A 63 7.85 -19.90 5.94
CA ALA A 63 8.46 -21.24 5.90
C ALA A 63 9.81 -21.32 5.15
N ASN A 64 10.11 -20.36 4.28
CA ASN A 64 11.29 -20.33 3.43
C ASN A 64 12.02 -18.98 3.48
N ALA A 65 11.75 -18.17 4.53
CA ALA A 65 12.37 -16.86 4.63
C ALA A 65 13.85 -16.98 5.00
N GLU A 66 14.69 -16.30 4.24
CA GLU A 66 16.06 -16.00 4.61
C GLU A 66 16.01 -14.83 5.61
N ALA A 67 16.57 -14.98 6.76
CA ALA A 67 16.57 -14.01 7.85
C ALA A 67 17.94 -13.91 8.51
N LYS A 68 18.95 -13.54 7.70
CA LYS A 68 20.30 -13.25 8.16
C LYS A 68 20.28 -12.01 9.09
N ASP A 69 19.44 -11.03 8.74
CA ASP A 69 19.14 -9.87 9.57
C ASP A 69 17.62 -9.67 9.62
N TYR A 70 17.11 -8.86 10.56
CA TYR A 70 15.69 -8.70 10.81
C TYR A 70 15.18 -7.34 10.31
N ALA A 71 13.87 -7.30 10.03
CA ALA A 71 13.12 -6.08 9.83
C ALA A 71 12.53 -5.57 11.16
N TYR A 72 12.52 -4.26 11.33
CA TYR A 72 11.92 -3.59 12.47
C TYR A 72 10.81 -2.66 12.01
N THR A 73 9.63 -2.81 12.58
CA THR A 73 8.46 -1.98 12.24
C THR A 73 7.95 -1.26 13.48
N ALA A 74 7.69 0.03 13.34
CA ALA A 74 6.92 0.80 14.32
C ALA A 74 5.69 1.40 13.61
N ASN A 75 4.51 1.24 14.22
CA ASN A 75 3.25 1.79 13.71
C ASN A 75 2.55 2.54 14.83
N LEU A 76 2.16 3.78 14.56
CA LEU A 76 1.34 4.61 15.43
C LEU A 76 -0.03 4.78 14.80
N LYS A 77 -1.10 4.48 15.56
CA LYS A 77 -2.49 4.60 15.12
C LYS A 77 -3.29 5.45 16.09
N TYR A 78 -4.03 6.44 15.57
CA TYR A 78 -4.90 7.32 16.32
C TYR A 78 -6.36 7.15 15.91
N THR A 79 -7.26 6.95 16.88
CA THR A 79 -8.70 6.70 16.68
C THR A 79 -9.60 7.41 17.71
N ALA A 80 -9.07 8.39 18.47
CA ALA A 80 -9.84 9.06 19.53
C ALA A 80 -11.00 9.93 18.98
N ILE A 81 -10.95 10.33 17.71
CA ILE A 81 -12.03 11.09 17.08
C ILE A 81 -12.97 10.10 16.38
N PRO A 82 -14.28 10.05 16.74
CA PRO A 82 -15.24 9.17 16.07
C PRO A 82 -15.27 9.36 14.55
N GLY A 83 -15.13 8.28 13.82
CA GLY A 83 -15.09 8.30 12.35
C GLY A 83 -13.75 8.76 11.74
N VAL A 84 -12.71 8.98 12.55
CA VAL A 84 -11.37 9.33 12.06
C VAL A 84 -10.36 8.30 12.50
N THR A 85 -9.66 7.71 11.56
CA THR A 85 -8.47 6.90 11.79
C THR A 85 -7.29 7.57 11.10
N LEU A 86 -6.24 7.85 11.85
CA LEU A 86 -4.94 8.27 11.31
C LEU A 86 -3.91 7.21 11.65
N GLY A 87 -2.98 6.94 10.75
CA GLY A 87 -1.89 6.02 11.02
C GLY A 87 -0.60 6.46 10.36
N GLY A 88 0.50 6.00 10.92
CA GLY A 88 1.83 6.16 10.33
C GLY A 88 2.69 4.95 10.68
N THR A 89 3.51 4.53 9.75
CA THR A 89 4.38 3.36 9.86
C THR A 89 5.78 3.70 9.40
N ILE A 90 6.77 3.25 10.14
CA ILE A 90 8.15 3.13 9.69
C ILE A 90 8.55 1.66 9.74
N ASN A 91 9.18 1.18 8.66
CA ASN A 91 9.84 -0.13 8.62
C ASN A 91 11.29 0.10 8.21
N TYR A 92 12.22 -0.50 8.94
CA TYR A 92 13.65 -0.42 8.67
C TYR A 92 14.23 -1.83 8.58
N GLN A 93 15.11 -2.03 7.60
CA GLN A 93 15.84 -3.25 7.36
C GLN A 93 17.30 -2.90 7.03
N SER A 94 18.23 -3.44 7.80
CA SER A 94 19.67 -3.16 7.65
C SER A 94 20.35 -4.00 6.56
N ASP A 95 19.70 -5.05 6.07
CA ASP A 95 20.19 -5.91 5.00
C ASP A 95 19.01 -6.35 4.12
N MET A 96 18.84 -5.70 2.97
CA MET A 96 17.85 -6.06 1.96
C MET A 96 18.33 -7.16 1.02
N ALA A 97 19.63 -7.40 0.97
CA ALA A 97 20.23 -8.47 0.17
C ALA A 97 20.06 -9.84 0.83
N GLN A 98 20.05 -9.89 2.16
CA GLN A 98 20.09 -11.12 2.95
C GLN A 98 21.26 -12.01 2.47
N ASN A 99 21.00 -13.10 1.77
CA ASN A 99 22.01 -13.99 1.19
C ASN A 99 21.97 -14.01 -0.35
N SER A 100 21.22 -13.10 -1.00
CA SER A 100 21.09 -13.08 -2.47
C SER A 100 22.37 -12.71 -3.22
N GLY A 101 23.31 -12.03 -2.56
CA GLY A 101 24.52 -11.50 -3.18
C GLY A 101 24.29 -10.27 -4.06
N LEU A 102 23.09 -9.67 -4.03
CA LEU A 102 22.79 -8.45 -4.76
C LEU A 102 23.43 -7.23 -4.08
N ALA A 103 23.73 -6.20 -4.88
CA ALA A 103 24.32 -4.95 -4.43
C ALA A 103 23.25 -3.98 -3.88
N VAL A 104 22.50 -4.42 -2.89
CA VAL A 104 21.53 -3.66 -2.12
C VAL A 104 21.89 -3.77 -0.63
N GLU A 105 21.70 -2.71 0.12
CA GLU A 105 22.07 -2.65 1.53
C GLU A 105 20.83 -2.49 2.39
N GLU A 106 20.50 -1.26 2.77
CA GLU A 106 19.39 -0.95 3.68
C GLU A 106 18.10 -0.66 2.93
N GLY A 107 16.97 -0.83 3.63
CA GLY A 107 15.65 -0.42 3.16
C GLY A 107 14.87 0.28 4.27
N THR A 108 14.26 1.43 3.95
CA THR A 108 13.42 2.19 4.87
C THR A 108 12.10 2.57 4.21
N LEU A 109 11.00 2.09 4.78
CA LEU A 109 9.64 2.52 4.41
C LEU A 109 9.13 3.52 5.43
N ILE A 110 8.61 4.65 4.94
CA ILE A 110 7.77 5.58 5.70
C ILE A 110 6.39 5.61 5.05
N GLU A 111 5.35 5.42 5.84
CA GLU A 111 3.96 5.43 5.38
C GLU A 111 3.11 6.27 6.31
N GLY A 112 2.14 7.00 5.73
CA GLY A 112 1.11 7.71 6.47
C GLY A 112 -0.25 7.56 5.79
N HIS A 113 -1.32 7.32 6.58
CA HIS A 113 -2.67 7.17 6.05
C HIS A 113 -3.74 7.83 6.91
N ALA A 114 -4.88 8.14 6.28
CA ALA A 114 -6.10 8.56 6.93
C ALA A 114 -7.31 7.83 6.34
N ASP A 115 -8.24 7.41 7.21
CA ASP A 115 -9.60 6.97 6.88
C ASP A 115 -10.57 7.82 7.69
N ILE A 116 -11.38 8.63 6.99
CA ILE A 116 -12.31 9.58 7.59
C ILE A 116 -13.71 9.22 7.12
N ARG A 117 -14.67 9.07 8.06
CA ARG A 117 -16.08 8.80 7.80
C ARG A 117 -16.94 9.76 8.60
N LYS A 118 -17.72 10.58 7.88
CA LYS A 118 -18.63 11.53 8.50
C LYS A 118 -20.01 11.48 7.81
N GLY A 119 -20.97 10.85 8.47
CA GLY A 119 -22.28 10.58 7.87
C GLY A 119 -22.13 9.71 6.61
N ALA A 120 -22.65 10.19 5.49
CA ALA A 120 -22.57 9.50 4.20
C ALA A 120 -21.23 9.69 3.48
N PHE A 121 -20.39 10.62 3.92
CA PHE A 121 -19.11 10.94 3.29
C PHE A 121 -17.98 10.09 3.87
N GLY A 122 -17.15 9.55 2.99
CA GLY A 122 -15.91 8.88 3.31
C GLY A 122 -14.73 9.48 2.56
N LEU A 123 -13.55 9.42 3.16
CA LEU A 123 -12.29 9.83 2.54
C LEU A 123 -11.18 8.91 3.03
N ARG A 124 -10.46 8.30 2.08
CA ARG A 124 -9.25 7.53 2.34
C ARG A 124 -8.07 8.17 1.63
N MET A 125 -6.95 8.22 2.31
CA MET A 125 -5.71 8.74 1.79
C MET A 125 -4.55 7.89 2.29
N LEU A 126 -3.52 7.76 1.47
CA LEU A 126 -2.28 7.12 1.86
C LEU A 126 -1.14 7.74 1.07
N TYR A 127 0.00 7.89 1.71
CA TYR A 127 1.29 8.17 1.09
C TYR A 127 2.33 7.20 1.65
N ALA A 128 3.19 6.70 0.78
CA ALA A 128 4.28 5.81 1.16
C ALA A 128 5.53 6.13 0.34
N ASP A 129 6.66 6.03 1.00
CA ASP A 129 7.98 6.25 0.44
C ASP A 129 8.90 5.14 0.93
N PHE A 130 9.56 4.46 0.01
CA PHE A 130 10.49 3.37 0.31
C PHE A 130 11.84 3.65 -0.31
N ASP A 131 12.81 3.95 0.54
CA ASP A 131 14.20 4.16 0.15
C ASP A 131 15.00 2.86 0.25
N LEU A 132 15.79 2.57 -0.78
CA LEU A 132 16.77 1.49 -0.83
C LEU A 132 18.16 2.08 -1.04
N THR A 133 19.14 1.61 -0.28
CA THR A 133 20.53 1.98 -0.49
C THR A 133 21.30 0.87 -1.21
N GLY A 134 22.39 1.25 -1.88
CA GLY A 134 23.28 0.34 -2.56
C GLY A 134 23.37 0.55 -4.08
N ALA A 135 24.48 0.14 -4.65
CA ALA A 135 24.79 0.40 -6.07
C ALA A 135 23.81 -0.28 -7.06
N GLY A 136 23.13 -1.34 -6.64
CA GLY A 136 22.14 -2.02 -7.48
C GLY A 136 20.86 -1.18 -7.67
N PRO A 137 20.15 -0.78 -6.61
CA PRO A 137 19.01 0.14 -6.71
C PRO A 137 19.36 1.44 -7.41
N GLU A 138 20.45 2.10 -7.04
CA GLU A 138 20.90 3.37 -7.65
C GLU A 138 21.12 3.24 -9.16
N ALA A 139 21.80 2.18 -9.61
CA ALA A 139 22.05 1.96 -11.04
C ALA A 139 20.76 1.71 -11.86
N ASN A 140 19.67 1.33 -11.19
CA ASN A 140 18.36 1.07 -11.81
C ASN A 140 17.35 2.20 -11.55
N GLY A 141 17.73 3.28 -10.85
CA GLY A 141 16.84 4.37 -10.45
C GLY A 141 15.74 3.92 -9.48
N ARG A 142 15.97 2.84 -8.71
CA ARG A 142 15.04 2.21 -7.77
C ARG A 142 15.45 2.36 -6.31
N ASP A 143 16.37 3.25 -6.07
CA ASP A 143 16.77 3.71 -4.75
C ASP A 143 15.65 4.46 -4.03
N SER A 144 14.73 5.10 -4.76
CA SER A 144 13.50 5.69 -4.23
C SER A 144 12.26 5.12 -4.94
N GLN A 145 11.27 4.66 -4.17
CA GLN A 145 9.99 4.14 -4.65
C GLN A 145 8.85 4.79 -3.87
N VAL A 146 8.06 5.62 -4.55
CA VAL A 146 7.09 6.50 -3.90
C VAL A 146 5.68 6.32 -4.47
N GLY A 147 4.67 6.51 -3.64
CA GLY A 147 3.29 6.50 -4.11
C GLY A 147 2.30 7.06 -3.10
N GLY A 148 1.17 7.50 -3.63
CA GLY A 148 0.09 7.99 -2.80
C GLY A 148 -1.25 7.95 -3.52
N TYR A 149 -2.33 7.96 -2.77
CA TYR A 149 -3.69 8.05 -3.31
C TYR A 149 -4.62 8.85 -2.43
N PHE A 150 -5.70 9.28 -3.05
CA PHE A 150 -6.80 10.00 -2.46
C PHE A 150 -8.12 9.42 -3.01
N GLU A 151 -9.02 8.99 -2.11
CA GLU A 151 -10.26 8.28 -2.45
C GLU A 151 -11.44 8.85 -1.66
N PRO A 152 -12.13 9.90 -2.16
CA PRO A 152 -13.43 10.30 -1.65
C PRO A 152 -14.52 9.30 -2.04
N SER A 153 -15.51 9.14 -1.17
CA SER A 153 -16.68 8.32 -1.39
C SER A 153 -17.93 8.94 -0.78
N TYR A 154 -19.08 8.58 -1.33
CA TYR A 154 -20.37 9.02 -0.80
C TYR A 154 -21.39 7.89 -0.85
N ARG A 155 -22.05 7.63 0.27
CA ARG A 155 -23.04 6.57 0.41
C ARG A 155 -24.44 7.21 0.41
N PHE A 156 -25.17 7.08 -0.71
CA PHE A 156 -26.50 7.67 -0.87
C PHE A 156 -27.58 6.95 -0.04
N SER A 157 -27.40 5.64 0.15
CA SER A 157 -28.30 4.79 0.93
C SER A 157 -27.51 3.61 1.51
N ASP A 158 -28.18 2.77 2.30
CA ASP A 158 -27.56 1.53 2.82
C ASP A 158 -27.12 0.56 1.72
N ASN A 159 -27.71 0.68 0.54
CA ASN A 159 -27.47 -0.23 -0.58
C ASN A 159 -26.62 0.37 -1.70
N PHE A 160 -26.40 1.69 -1.74
CA PHE A 160 -25.71 2.32 -2.87
C PHE A 160 -24.73 3.41 -2.46
N GLY A 161 -23.53 3.32 -3.01
CA GLY A 161 -22.48 4.32 -2.81
C GLY A 161 -21.58 4.46 -4.04
N VAL A 162 -20.97 5.63 -4.17
CA VAL A 162 -20.04 5.98 -5.25
C VAL A 162 -18.70 6.38 -4.70
N PHE A 163 -17.68 6.30 -5.53
CA PHE A 163 -16.34 6.77 -5.21
C PHE A 163 -15.60 7.29 -6.45
N ALA A 164 -14.58 8.08 -6.18
CA ALA A 164 -13.53 8.38 -7.13
C ALA A 164 -12.18 8.14 -6.43
N ARG A 165 -11.17 7.72 -7.17
CA ARG A 165 -9.81 7.52 -6.66
C ARG A 165 -8.83 8.10 -7.64
N TYR A 166 -7.88 8.87 -7.15
CA TYR A 166 -6.67 9.22 -7.88
C TYR A 166 -5.48 8.64 -7.16
N ALA A 167 -4.68 7.89 -7.89
CA ALA A 167 -3.47 7.25 -7.38
C ALA A 167 -2.27 7.58 -8.27
N THR A 168 -1.12 7.77 -7.66
CA THR A 168 0.14 7.92 -8.38
C THR A 168 1.21 7.10 -7.67
N TRP A 169 2.06 6.43 -8.44
CA TRP A 169 3.20 5.69 -7.89
C TRP A 169 4.35 5.63 -8.88
N ASP A 170 5.53 5.49 -8.35
CA ASP A 170 6.76 5.33 -9.10
C ASP A 170 7.67 4.35 -8.37
N ASN A 171 8.09 3.28 -9.04
CA ASN A 171 9.07 2.34 -8.52
C ASN A 171 10.49 2.66 -9.00
N GLU A 172 10.67 3.77 -9.74
CA GLU A 172 11.92 4.20 -10.34
C GLU A 172 12.10 5.71 -10.16
N ASP A 173 11.65 6.28 -9.02
CA ASP A 173 11.65 7.72 -8.75
C ASP A 173 13.07 8.30 -8.64
N GLY A 174 14.10 7.45 -8.45
CA GLY A 174 15.52 7.80 -8.59
C GLY A 174 15.99 7.97 -10.04
N ASN A 175 15.16 7.60 -11.02
CA ASN A 175 15.49 7.76 -12.45
C ASN A 175 15.25 9.20 -12.91
N SER A 176 16.00 9.64 -13.93
CA SER A 176 15.79 10.94 -14.58
C SER A 176 14.60 10.95 -15.56
N ASP A 177 14.13 9.76 -15.99
CA ASP A 177 13.02 9.59 -16.88
C ASP A 177 11.67 9.70 -16.12
N ASP A 178 10.59 10.11 -16.80
CA ASP A 178 9.25 10.15 -16.22
C ASP A 178 8.63 8.76 -16.24
N THR A 179 8.91 7.99 -15.18
CA THR A 179 8.47 6.60 -14.97
C THR A 179 7.21 6.50 -14.11
N ARG A 180 6.58 7.64 -13.81
CA ARG A 180 5.46 7.73 -12.89
C ARG A 180 4.15 7.23 -13.48
N TYR A 181 3.50 6.35 -12.77
CA TYR A 181 2.12 5.91 -13.05
C TYR A 181 1.12 6.87 -12.42
N LYS A 182 0.05 7.19 -13.16
CA LYS A 182 -1.08 8.00 -12.71
C LYS A 182 -2.36 7.28 -13.09
N GLN A 183 -3.25 7.07 -12.13
CA GLN A 183 -4.46 6.28 -12.35
C GLN A 183 -5.66 6.96 -11.70
N THR A 184 -6.73 7.08 -12.45
CA THR A 184 -8.04 7.53 -11.95
C THR A 184 -9.03 6.37 -12.03
N ASN A 185 -9.72 6.10 -10.93
CA ASN A 185 -10.87 5.19 -10.92
C ASN A 185 -12.12 5.96 -10.51
N VAL A 186 -13.24 5.67 -11.17
CA VAL A 186 -14.58 6.16 -10.78
C VAL A 186 -15.54 5.00 -10.81
N GLY A 187 -16.34 4.85 -9.77
CA GLY A 187 -17.21 3.68 -9.71
C GLY A 187 -18.28 3.74 -8.64
N PHE A 188 -18.97 2.63 -8.51
CA PHE A 188 -20.00 2.46 -7.50
C PHE A 188 -20.00 1.06 -6.89
N ASN A 189 -20.58 0.99 -5.70
CA ASN A 189 -20.86 -0.25 -5.00
C ASN A 189 -22.36 -0.35 -4.75
N TYR A 190 -22.92 -1.54 -5.01
CA TYR A 190 -24.30 -1.88 -4.70
C TYR A 190 -24.33 -3.07 -3.73
N TRP A 191 -24.73 -2.81 -2.49
CA TRP A 191 -24.87 -3.83 -1.46
C TRP A 191 -26.24 -4.49 -1.59
N ILE A 192 -26.25 -5.71 -2.14
CA ILE A 192 -27.46 -6.54 -2.29
C ILE A 192 -27.95 -6.99 -0.91
N ASP A 193 -27.03 -7.28 -0.02
CA ASP A 193 -27.17 -7.66 1.37
C ASP A 193 -25.98 -7.04 2.14
N PRO A 194 -26.06 -6.79 3.45
CA PRO A 194 -24.92 -6.28 4.22
C PRO A 194 -23.61 -7.05 4.05
N ARG A 195 -23.67 -8.30 3.64
CA ARG A 195 -22.51 -9.18 3.40
C ARG A 195 -22.17 -9.39 1.93
N VAL A 196 -22.99 -8.85 1.00
CA VAL A 196 -22.81 -9.08 -0.45
C VAL A 196 -22.78 -7.75 -1.17
N VAL A 197 -21.69 -7.46 -1.84
CA VAL A 197 -21.51 -6.23 -2.61
C VAL A 197 -21.19 -6.54 -4.07
N PHE A 198 -21.92 -5.91 -4.97
CA PHE A 198 -21.53 -5.78 -6.38
C PHE A 198 -20.72 -4.50 -6.55
N LYS A 199 -19.62 -4.56 -7.26
CA LYS A 199 -18.70 -3.45 -7.51
C LYS A 199 -18.51 -3.24 -8.99
N PHE A 200 -18.42 -1.97 -9.37
CA PHE A 200 -18.11 -1.53 -10.71
C PHE A 200 -17.19 -0.32 -10.64
N ASP A 201 -16.12 -0.30 -11.40
CA ASP A 201 -15.35 0.91 -11.66
C ASP A 201 -14.81 0.97 -13.10
N TYR A 202 -14.68 2.19 -13.59
CA TYR A 202 -13.91 2.54 -14.76
C TYR A 202 -12.54 3.05 -14.31
N GLN A 203 -11.50 2.56 -14.95
CA GLN A 203 -10.11 2.90 -14.74
C GLN A 203 -9.54 3.60 -15.96
N ASP A 204 -8.83 4.70 -15.73
CA ASP A 204 -8.09 5.47 -16.71
C ASP A 204 -6.67 5.66 -16.21
N GLN A 205 -5.69 5.30 -17.04
CA GLN A 205 -4.27 5.40 -16.70
C GLN A 205 -3.57 6.36 -17.66
N ASN A 206 -2.98 7.43 -17.12
CA ASN A 206 -2.20 8.42 -17.88
C ASN A 206 -0.80 8.49 -17.27
N ASN A 207 0.11 7.74 -17.85
CA ASN A 207 1.43 7.48 -17.28
C ASN A 207 2.48 8.48 -17.76
N GLY A 208 3.62 8.48 -17.08
CA GLY A 208 4.82 9.20 -17.49
C GLY A 208 5.33 8.76 -18.85
N SER A 209 6.05 9.62 -19.53
CA SER A 209 6.47 9.44 -20.93
C SER A 209 7.37 8.23 -21.21
N ALA A 210 8.01 7.70 -20.19
CA ALA A 210 8.81 6.46 -20.27
C ALA A 210 7.96 5.18 -20.27
N ILE A 211 6.67 5.27 -19.92
CA ILE A 211 5.77 4.12 -19.82
C ILE A 211 4.89 4.07 -21.07
N THR A 212 5.08 3.03 -21.85
CA THR A 212 4.37 2.87 -23.15
C THR A 212 3.03 2.15 -23.04
N LYS A 213 2.73 1.53 -21.90
CA LYS A 213 1.50 0.75 -21.70
C LYS A 213 0.59 1.43 -20.68
N GLU A 214 -0.62 1.75 -21.07
CA GLU A 214 -1.70 2.21 -20.23
C GLU A 214 -2.74 1.10 -20.04
N LEU A 215 -3.38 1.07 -18.89
CA LEU A 215 -4.39 0.07 -18.55
C LEU A 215 -5.73 0.79 -18.31
N ASP A 216 -6.44 1.06 -19.39
CA ASP A 216 -7.77 1.64 -19.35
C ASP A 216 -8.82 0.53 -19.44
N GLY A 217 -9.92 0.70 -18.76
CA GLY A 217 -10.99 -0.28 -18.86
C GLY A 217 -12.01 -0.25 -17.73
N VAL A 218 -12.85 -1.27 -17.78
CA VAL A 218 -13.94 -1.49 -16.84
C VAL A 218 -13.60 -2.69 -15.96
N ASN A 219 -13.76 -2.52 -14.67
CA ASN A 219 -13.64 -3.59 -13.68
C ASN A 219 -15.01 -3.90 -13.08
N VAL A 220 -15.30 -5.19 -12.92
CA VAL A 220 -16.53 -5.69 -12.30
C VAL A 220 -16.16 -6.75 -11.27
N GLY A 221 -16.79 -6.72 -10.11
CA GLY A 221 -16.51 -7.68 -9.06
C GLY A 221 -17.67 -7.90 -8.10
N PHE A 222 -17.62 -9.04 -7.41
CA PHE A 222 -18.49 -9.35 -6.29
C PHE A 222 -17.64 -9.58 -5.04
N GLY A 223 -18.10 -9.01 -3.91
CA GLY A 223 -17.55 -9.27 -2.60
C GLY A 223 -18.54 -9.97 -1.72
N TYR A 224 -18.08 -10.93 -0.93
CA TYR A 224 -18.86 -11.63 0.08
C TYR A 224 -18.08 -11.69 1.40
N SER A 225 -18.75 -11.32 2.48
CA SER A 225 -18.25 -11.39 3.87
C SER A 225 -18.98 -12.49 4.63
N PHE A 226 -18.27 -13.37 5.32
CA PHE A 226 -18.84 -14.51 6.09
C PHE A 226 -18.40 -14.48 7.56
#